data_f2822f78110887c797b91f84954bd26d
#
_entry.id   f2822f78110887c797b91f84954bd26d
#
_cell.length_a   1.000
_cell.length_b   1.000
_cell.length_c   1.000
_cell.angle_alpha   90.00
_cell.angle_beta   90.00
_cell.angle_gamma   90.00
#
_symmetry.space_group_name_H-M   'P 1'
#
loop_
_entity.id
_entity.type
_entity.pdbx_description
1 polymer ?
#
loop_
_entity_poly.entity_id
_entity_poly.type
_entity_poly.pdbx_seq_one_letter_code
_entity_poly.pdbx_strand_id
1 'polypeptide(L)'
;MRQHSVIHTPKSSDYQELTRVWEASVRATHDFLPDSYIELLKNLVLTRYLDAVMLICTRDTRQRITGFAGVAAGKIEMLFIDPQHRGQGLGKQLLRYAMEHMNADQLDVNEQNPQALGFYLKQGFE
;
A
#
# COMPACT_ATOMS: atom_id res chain seq x y z
N MET A 1 13.49 9.15 -22.10
CA MET A 1 12.04 9.25 -21.85
C MET A 1 11.73 8.69 -20.48
N ARG A 2 10.94 9.44 -19.73
CA ARG A 2 10.53 8.97 -18.42
C ARG A 2 9.44 7.91 -18.59
N GLN A 3 9.60 6.81 -17.88
CA GLN A 3 8.56 5.78 -17.81
C GLN A 3 7.82 5.90 -16.49
N HIS A 4 6.50 5.82 -16.57
CA HIS A 4 5.65 5.79 -15.40
C HIS A 4 5.10 4.39 -15.23
N SER A 5 5.05 3.93 -13.98
CA SER A 5 4.40 2.67 -13.68
C SER A 5 2.92 2.79 -13.99
N VAL A 6 2.38 1.80 -14.68
CA VAL A 6 0.95 1.72 -14.94
C VAL A 6 0.28 1.19 -13.69
N ILE A 7 -0.86 1.79 -13.34
CA ILE A 7 -1.66 1.31 -12.22
C ILE A 7 -2.50 0.13 -12.69
N HIS A 8 -2.41 -0.97 -11.95
CA HIS A 8 -3.13 -2.21 -12.24
C HIS A 8 -4.15 -2.50 -11.15
N THR A 9 -5.19 -3.25 -11.51
CA THR A 9 -6.14 -3.76 -10.53
C THR A 9 -5.80 -5.22 -10.25
N PRO A 10 -5.32 -5.55 -9.06
CA PRO A 10 -4.96 -6.94 -8.76
C PRO A 10 -6.19 -7.81 -8.60
N LYS A 11 -6.00 -9.11 -8.79
CA LYS A 11 -7.04 -10.12 -8.64
C LYS A 11 -6.84 -10.84 -7.31
N SER A 12 -7.84 -11.65 -6.93
CA SER A 12 -7.71 -12.45 -5.71
C SER A 12 -6.51 -13.39 -5.77
N SER A 13 -6.14 -13.84 -6.97
CA SER A 13 -4.94 -14.67 -7.12
C SER A 13 -3.65 -13.92 -6.81
N ASP A 14 -3.69 -12.60 -6.72
CA ASP A 14 -2.53 -11.77 -6.36
C ASP A 14 -2.43 -11.50 -4.86
N TYR A 15 -3.38 -11.97 -4.06
CA TYR A 15 -3.44 -11.62 -2.64
C TYR A 15 -2.21 -12.07 -1.86
N GLN A 16 -1.64 -13.22 -2.19
CA GLN A 16 -0.42 -13.66 -1.51
C GLN A 16 0.74 -12.72 -1.80
N GLU A 17 0.85 -12.25 -3.04
CA GLU A 17 1.92 -11.32 -3.40
C GLU A 17 1.69 -9.95 -2.75
N LEU A 18 0.46 -9.47 -2.71
CA LEU A 18 0.13 -8.23 -1.99
C LEU A 18 0.50 -8.33 -0.52
N THR A 19 0.19 -9.47 0.10
CA THR A 19 0.52 -9.71 1.50
C THR A 19 2.03 -9.73 1.70
N ARG A 20 2.80 -10.26 0.74
CA ARG A 20 4.25 -10.21 0.80
C ARG A 20 4.77 -8.78 0.81
N VAL A 21 4.21 -7.91 -0.03
CA VAL A 21 4.60 -6.50 -0.05
C VAL A 21 4.25 -5.84 1.28
N TRP A 22 3.05 -6.13 1.82
CA TRP A 22 2.64 -5.63 3.12
C TRP A 22 3.64 -6.05 4.20
N GLU A 23 3.99 -7.33 4.25
CA GLU A 23 4.90 -7.85 5.26
C GLU A 23 6.28 -7.22 5.15
N ALA A 24 6.82 -7.13 3.94
CA ALA A 24 8.14 -6.54 3.72
C ALA A 24 8.16 -5.08 4.19
N SER A 25 7.11 -4.33 3.87
CA SER A 25 7.00 -2.94 4.26
C SER A 25 6.89 -2.78 5.78
N VAL A 26 6.06 -3.59 6.41
CA VAL A 26 5.85 -3.52 7.86
C VAL A 26 7.13 -3.89 8.61
N ARG A 27 7.80 -4.95 8.20
CA ARG A 27 9.05 -5.37 8.86
C ARG A 27 10.15 -4.32 8.72
N ALA A 28 10.15 -3.57 7.63
CA ALA A 28 11.15 -2.53 7.41
C ALA A 28 10.90 -1.27 8.23
N THR A 29 9.64 -0.99 8.61
CA THR A 29 9.27 0.26 9.27
C THR A 29 8.77 0.08 10.70
N HIS A 30 8.42 -1.14 11.08
CA HIS A 30 7.85 -1.44 12.40
C HIS A 30 8.65 -2.54 13.08
N ASP A 31 9.95 -2.32 13.21
CA ASP A 31 10.87 -3.31 13.77
C ASP A 31 10.59 -3.58 15.25
N PHE A 32 9.78 -2.74 15.90
CA PHE A 32 9.39 -2.93 17.28
C PHE A 32 8.26 -3.96 17.46
N LEU A 33 7.64 -4.44 16.38
CA LEU A 33 6.54 -5.40 16.48
C LEU A 33 7.09 -6.82 16.60
N PRO A 34 6.55 -7.64 17.52
CA PRO A 34 6.96 -9.05 17.60
C PRO A 34 6.55 -9.82 16.35
N ASP A 35 7.33 -10.85 16.01
CA ASP A 35 7.02 -11.72 14.87
C ASP A 35 5.62 -12.33 14.98
N SER A 36 5.23 -12.76 16.17
CA SER A 36 3.93 -13.38 16.38
C SER A 36 2.79 -12.43 16.01
N TYR A 37 2.96 -11.15 16.31
CA TYR A 37 1.95 -10.15 15.97
C TYR A 37 1.90 -9.91 14.47
N ILE A 38 3.06 -9.83 13.81
CA ILE A 38 3.12 -9.66 12.36
C ILE A 38 2.48 -10.85 11.66
N GLU A 39 2.73 -12.08 12.13
CA GLU A 39 2.14 -13.26 11.54
C GLU A 39 0.62 -13.28 11.71
N LEU A 40 0.11 -12.84 12.85
CA LEU A 40 -1.33 -12.71 13.06
C LEU A 40 -1.93 -11.70 12.09
N LEU A 41 -1.35 -10.51 11.98
CA LEU A 41 -1.81 -9.48 11.06
C LEU A 41 -1.72 -9.93 9.61
N LYS A 42 -0.65 -10.64 9.26
CA LYS A 42 -0.45 -11.17 7.92
C LYS A 42 -1.61 -12.05 7.50
N ASN A 43 -2.05 -12.92 8.39
CA ASN A 43 -3.20 -13.78 8.12
C ASN A 43 -4.48 -12.97 7.92
N LEU A 44 -4.68 -11.93 8.74
CA LEU A 44 -5.85 -11.06 8.61
C LEU A 44 -5.82 -10.26 7.32
N VAL A 45 -4.64 -9.76 6.91
CA VAL A 45 -4.48 -9.07 5.63
C VAL A 45 -4.91 -9.99 4.50
N LEU A 46 -4.36 -11.20 4.48
CA LEU A 46 -4.60 -12.15 3.41
C LEU A 46 -6.07 -12.57 3.32
N THR A 47 -6.72 -12.82 4.46
CA THR A 47 -8.03 -13.45 4.48
C THR A 47 -9.20 -12.48 4.64
N ARG A 48 -8.94 -11.25 5.10
CA ARG A 48 -10.03 -10.31 5.40
C ARG A 48 -9.80 -8.92 4.85
N TYR A 49 -8.64 -8.32 5.12
CA TYR A 49 -8.47 -6.88 4.87
C TYR A 49 -8.39 -6.57 3.38
N LEU A 50 -7.75 -7.43 2.60
CA LEU A 50 -7.66 -7.20 1.16
C LEU A 50 -9.03 -7.26 0.48
N ASP A 51 -9.91 -8.14 0.96
CA ASP A 51 -11.27 -8.24 0.42
C ASP A 51 -12.14 -7.04 0.80
N ALA A 52 -11.77 -6.30 1.83
CA ALA A 52 -12.59 -5.21 2.37
C ALA A 52 -12.38 -3.90 1.62
N VAL A 53 -11.41 -3.83 0.70
CA VAL A 53 -11.04 -2.58 0.03
C VAL A 53 -10.99 -2.78 -1.48
N MET A 54 -11.08 -1.67 -2.21
CA MET A 54 -10.81 -1.65 -3.64
C MET A 54 -9.31 -1.47 -3.83
N LEU A 55 -8.68 -2.41 -4.52
CA LEU A 55 -7.23 -2.48 -4.61
C LEU A 55 -6.70 -1.96 -5.93
N ILE A 56 -5.56 -1.27 -5.85
CA ILE A 56 -4.74 -0.90 -7.00
C ILE A 56 -3.29 -1.23 -6.66
N CYS A 57 -2.47 -1.49 -7.68
CA CYS A 57 -1.07 -1.81 -7.45
C CYS A 57 -0.17 -1.32 -8.58
N THR A 58 1.12 -1.27 -8.29
CA THR A 58 2.17 -1.04 -9.27
C THR A 58 2.96 -2.33 -9.46
N ARG A 59 3.54 -2.52 -10.66
CA ARG A 59 4.35 -3.70 -10.98
C ARG A 59 5.66 -3.25 -11.62
N ASP A 60 6.68 -4.07 -11.46
CA ASP A 60 7.96 -3.82 -12.14
C ASP A 60 7.95 -4.45 -13.54
N THR A 61 9.10 -4.41 -14.22
CA THR A 61 9.22 -4.93 -15.58
C THR A 61 9.05 -6.45 -15.64
N ARG A 62 9.16 -7.14 -14.51
CA ARG A 62 8.93 -8.58 -14.39
C ARG A 62 7.54 -8.91 -13.92
N GLN A 63 6.65 -7.91 -13.87
CA GLN A 63 5.27 -8.05 -13.43
C GLN A 63 5.12 -8.38 -11.94
N ARG A 64 6.16 -8.16 -11.16
CA ARG A 64 6.08 -8.30 -9.72
C ARG A 64 5.44 -7.06 -9.11
N ILE A 65 4.59 -7.26 -8.11
CA ILE A 65 3.95 -6.16 -7.41
C ILE A 65 4.99 -5.45 -6.54
N THR A 66 5.12 -4.13 -6.73
CA THR A 66 6.09 -3.31 -6.03
C THR A 66 5.44 -2.38 -5.01
N GLY A 67 4.14 -2.16 -5.12
CA GLY A 67 3.39 -1.37 -4.16
C GLY A 67 1.91 -1.52 -4.40
N PHE A 68 1.11 -1.17 -3.40
CA PHE A 68 -0.34 -1.24 -3.56
C PHE A 68 -1.05 -0.29 -2.60
N ALA A 69 -2.29 0.01 -2.94
CA ALA A 69 -3.17 0.79 -2.09
C ALA A 69 -4.55 0.15 -2.06
N GLY A 70 -5.27 0.36 -0.97
CA GLY A 70 -6.64 -0.08 -0.82
C GLY A 70 -7.51 1.06 -0.36
N VAL A 71 -8.67 1.22 -0.99
CA VAL A 71 -9.60 2.32 -0.72
C VAL A 71 -10.95 1.74 -0.34
N ALA A 72 -11.55 2.28 0.72
CA ALA A 72 -12.91 1.93 1.13
C ALA A 72 -13.63 3.20 1.55
N ALA A 73 -14.81 3.43 0.98
CA ALA A 73 -15.68 4.56 1.32
C ALA A 73 -14.95 5.91 1.27
N GLY A 74 -14.17 6.13 0.22
CA GLY A 74 -13.45 7.39 0.02
C GLY A 74 -12.21 7.55 0.89
N LYS A 75 -11.80 6.50 1.58
CA LYS A 75 -10.67 6.56 2.51
C LYS A 75 -9.59 5.58 2.07
N ILE A 76 -8.35 6.05 2.04
CA ILE A 76 -7.20 5.17 1.81
C ILE A 76 -6.90 4.44 3.10
N GLU A 77 -7.21 3.14 3.12
CA GLU A 77 -7.03 2.29 4.28
C GLU A 77 -5.67 1.61 4.29
N MET A 78 -5.09 1.40 3.11
CA MET A 78 -3.82 0.70 2.95
C MET A 78 -2.98 1.40 1.90
N LEU A 79 -1.69 1.57 2.20
CA LEU A 79 -0.71 2.08 1.22
C LEU A 79 0.66 1.54 1.64
N PHE A 80 1.18 0.60 0.86
CA PHE A 80 2.44 -0.07 1.19
C PHE A 80 3.30 -0.20 -0.05
N ILE A 81 4.58 0.11 0.10
CA ILE A 81 5.58 0.01 -0.97
C ILE A 81 6.66 -0.97 -0.52
N ASP A 82 7.04 -1.87 -1.41
CA ASP A 82 8.17 -2.76 -1.17
C ASP A 82 9.40 -1.90 -0.81
N PRO A 83 10.09 -2.19 0.30
CA PRO A 83 11.24 -1.36 0.70
C PRO A 83 12.32 -1.22 -0.36
N GLN A 84 12.48 -2.22 -1.22
CA GLN A 84 13.48 -2.16 -2.29
C GLN A 84 13.09 -1.21 -3.41
N HIS A 85 11.85 -0.74 -3.42
CA HIS A 85 11.33 0.15 -4.47
C HIS A 85 10.93 1.51 -3.94
N ARG A 86 11.38 1.87 -2.74
CA ARG A 86 11.14 3.20 -2.20
C ARG A 86 11.96 4.24 -2.94
N GLY A 87 11.47 5.47 -2.92
CA GLY A 87 12.16 6.57 -3.58
C GLY A 87 11.95 6.65 -5.08
N GLN A 88 11.05 5.84 -5.62
CA GLN A 88 10.76 5.81 -7.06
C GLN A 88 9.43 6.48 -7.40
N GLY A 89 8.78 7.10 -6.43
CA GLY A 89 7.53 7.81 -6.65
C GLY A 89 6.30 6.92 -6.72
N LEU A 90 6.40 5.64 -6.34
CA LEU A 90 5.28 4.69 -6.44
C LEU A 90 4.14 5.06 -5.50
N GLY A 91 4.46 5.42 -4.27
CA GLY A 91 3.43 5.83 -3.31
C GLY A 91 2.67 7.05 -3.81
N LYS A 92 3.39 8.00 -4.38
CA LYS A 92 2.78 9.21 -4.93
C LYS A 92 1.86 8.87 -6.10
N GLN A 93 2.27 7.95 -6.97
CA GLN A 93 1.45 7.52 -8.10
C GLN A 93 0.17 6.83 -7.61
N LEU A 94 0.28 5.96 -6.61
CA LEU A 94 -0.87 5.27 -6.05
C LEU A 94 -1.83 6.25 -5.38
N LEU A 95 -1.31 7.19 -4.60
CA LEU A 95 -2.15 8.20 -3.96
C LEU A 95 -2.89 9.05 -4.98
N ARG A 96 -2.17 9.51 -6.01
CA ARG A 96 -2.76 10.35 -7.04
C ARG A 96 -3.87 9.61 -7.78
N TYR A 97 -3.62 8.35 -8.14
CA TYR A 97 -4.64 7.55 -8.81
C TYR A 97 -5.88 7.38 -7.93
N ALA A 98 -5.68 7.10 -6.65
CA ALA A 98 -6.79 6.94 -5.72
C ALA A 98 -7.61 8.22 -5.60
N MET A 99 -6.95 9.38 -5.54
CA MET A 99 -7.62 10.66 -5.46
C MET A 99 -8.39 10.97 -6.75
N GLU A 100 -7.81 10.71 -7.89
CA GLU A 100 -8.38 11.09 -9.18
C GLU A 100 -9.45 10.12 -9.69
N HIS A 101 -9.31 8.82 -9.38
CA HIS A 101 -10.14 7.79 -9.99
C HIS A 101 -10.95 6.96 -9.01
N MET A 102 -10.70 7.09 -7.70
CA MET A 102 -11.38 6.28 -6.69
C MET A 102 -12.06 7.13 -5.63
N ASN A 103 -12.14 8.43 -5.86
CA ASN A 103 -12.78 9.39 -4.95
C ASN A 103 -12.20 9.36 -3.54
N ALA A 104 -10.91 9.06 -3.42
CA ALA A 104 -10.26 9.03 -2.13
C ALA A 104 -9.90 10.45 -1.70
N ASP A 105 -10.48 10.89 -0.59
CA ASP A 105 -10.22 12.22 -0.03
C ASP A 105 -9.79 12.16 1.42
N GLN A 106 -9.74 10.96 2.00
CA GLN A 106 -9.34 10.75 3.38
C GLN A 106 -8.28 9.67 3.47
N LEU A 107 -7.53 9.69 4.55
CA LEU A 107 -6.46 8.75 4.79
C LEU A 107 -6.52 8.27 6.23
N ASP A 108 -6.49 6.94 6.40
CA ASP A 108 -6.40 6.31 7.70
C ASP A 108 -4.94 5.92 7.93
N VAL A 109 -4.25 6.62 8.81
CA VAL A 109 -2.81 6.48 9.02
C VAL A 109 -2.55 5.83 10.37
N ASN A 110 -1.63 4.87 10.39
CA ASN A 110 -1.13 4.32 11.64
C ASN A 110 -0.20 5.35 12.29
N GLU A 111 -0.61 5.90 13.43
CA GLU A 111 0.14 6.94 14.13
C GLU A 111 1.51 6.47 14.60
N GLN A 112 1.74 5.16 14.66
CA GLN A 112 3.04 4.60 15.01
C GLN A 112 4.05 4.69 13.87
N ASN A 113 3.66 5.27 12.73
CA ASN A 113 4.57 5.46 11.60
C ASN A 113 4.60 6.94 11.23
N PRO A 114 5.36 7.77 11.97
CA PRO A 114 5.38 9.22 11.71
C PRO A 114 5.94 9.59 10.35
N GLN A 115 6.82 8.76 9.77
CA GLN A 115 7.33 9.02 8.42
C GLN A 115 6.22 8.91 7.38
N ALA A 116 5.37 7.89 7.51
CA ALA A 116 4.24 7.73 6.62
C ALA A 116 3.26 8.87 6.80
N LEU A 117 3.00 9.29 8.04
CA LEU A 117 2.11 10.41 8.30
C LEU A 117 2.62 11.67 7.60
N GLY A 118 3.92 11.98 7.72
CA GLY A 118 4.49 13.14 7.06
C GLY A 118 4.34 13.09 5.55
N PHE A 119 4.55 11.90 4.96
CA PHE A 119 4.38 11.71 3.54
C PHE A 119 2.93 11.99 3.11
N TYR A 120 1.97 11.47 3.86
CA TYR A 120 0.56 11.64 3.53
C TYR A 120 0.12 13.10 3.62
N LEU A 121 0.52 13.78 4.68
CA LEU A 121 0.21 15.20 4.82
C LEU A 121 0.76 16.01 3.67
N LYS A 122 1.98 15.67 3.20
CA LYS A 122 2.61 16.35 2.09
C LYS A 122 1.84 16.17 0.79
N GLN A 123 1.08 15.08 0.66
CA GLN A 123 0.26 14.82 -0.52
C GLN A 123 -1.13 15.47 -0.44
N GLY A 124 -1.42 16.22 0.61
CA GLY A 124 -2.67 16.96 0.74
C GLY A 124 -3.78 16.22 1.48
N PHE A 125 -3.46 15.17 2.20
CA PHE A 125 -4.43 14.46 3.04
C PHE A 125 -4.44 15.07 4.44
N GLU A 126 -5.61 15.05 5.04
CA GLU A 126 -5.78 15.53 6.40
C GLU A 126 -5.84 14.39 7.40
#